data_19e91f9b6eea88131f67c23ac94b460f
#
_entry.id   19e91f9b6eea88131f67c23ac94b460f
#
_cell.length_a   1.000
_cell.length_b   1.000
_cell.length_c   1.000
_cell.angle_alpha   90.00
_cell.angle_beta   90.00
_cell.angle_gamma   90.00
#
_symmetry.space_group_name_H-M   'P 1'
#
loop_
_entity.id
_entity.type
_entity.pdbx_description
1 polymer ?
#
loop_
_entity_poly.entity_id
_entity_poly.type
_entity_poly.pdbx_seq_one_letter_code
_entity_poly.pdbx_strand_id
1 'polypeptide(L)'
;MTTSVFQGRSFLAEKDFTRAELEYLIGLSAHLKDLKKRNIEHHYLAGKNIALLFQKTSTRTRAAFTTAAIDLGAHPEYLGANDIQLGKKESTEDTAKVLGRMFDGIEFRGFSQRMVEELAEFSGVPVWNGLTDEWHPTQMLADYLTVQENFGRLEGLTLVYCGDGRNNVANSLLVTGAILGVNVHIFSPKELFPEQEIVELAEGFAKESGAHILITEDADEAVKGADVLYTDVWVSMGEEDKFAERVALLKPYQVNMELVKKADNEDLIFLHCLPAFHDTNTVYGKDVAEKFGVEEMEVTDEVFRSKYARHFDQAENRMHTIKAVMAATLGNMYIPKV
;
A
#
# COMPACT_ATOMS: atom_id res chain seq x y z
N MET A 1 -1.81 27.47 -20.85
CA MET A 1 -1.53 27.05 -19.47
C MET A 1 -0.81 25.71 -19.57
N THR A 2 0.41 25.60 -19.06
CA THR A 2 1.10 24.31 -18.97
C THR A 2 0.37 23.49 -17.89
N THR A 3 -0.29 22.41 -18.29
CA THR A 3 -0.88 21.43 -17.38
C THR A 3 0.23 20.74 -16.59
N SER A 4 0.02 20.48 -15.30
CA SER A 4 0.87 19.63 -14.49
C SER A 4 1.00 18.26 -15.13
N VAL A 5 2.15 17.57 -14.96
CA VAL A 5 2.36 16.20 -15.44
C VAL A 5 1.40 15.19 -14.81
N PHE A 6 0.80 15.51 -13.65
CA PHE A 6 -0.15 14.65 -12.95
C PHE A 6 -1.61 14.98 -13.26
N GLN A 7 -1.90 16.18 -13.77
CA GLN A 7 -3.28 16.65 -13.92
C GLN A 7 -4.11 15.71 -14.80
N GLY A 8 -5.21 15.22 -14.24
CA GLY A 8 -6.14 14.30 -14.91
C GLY A 8 -5.69 12.84 -14.97
N ARG A 9 -4.48 12.51 -14.47
CA ARG A 9 -4.00 11.13 -14.44
C ARG A 9 -4.66 10.34 -13.31
N SER A 10 -4.91 9.08 -13.56
CA SER A 10 -5.27 8.09 -12.55
C SER A 10 -4.03 7.53 -11.86
N PHE A 11 -4.20 6.98 -10.65
CA PHE A 11 -3.15 6.31 -9.89
C PHE A 11 -3.57 4.86 -9.63
N LEU A 12 -3.29 3.97 -10.62
CA LEU A 12 -3.81 2.59 -10.67
C LEU A 12 -2.79 1.56 -10.21
N ALA A 13 -1.52 1.75 -10.57
CA ALA A 13 -0.40 0.94 -10.15
C ALA A 13 0.88 1.78 -10.16
N GLU A 14 1.85 1.40 -9.34
CA GLU A 14 3.13 2.12 -9.17
C GLU A 14 3.97 2.11 -10.45
N LYS A 15 3.91 1.01 -11.20
CA LYS A 15 4.62 0.81 -12.46
C LYS A 15 4.31 1.83 -13.55
N ASP A 16 3.20 2.57 -13.40
CA ASP A 16 2.75 3.59 -14.36
C ASP A 16 3.41 4.96 -14.13
N PHE A 17 4.31 5.04 -13.13
CA PHE A 17 4.98 6.28 -12.72
C PHE A 17 6.49 6.13 -12.75
N THR A 18 7.17 7.20 -13.14
CA THR A 18 8.64 7.28 -13.08
C THR A 18 9.12 7.44 -11.64
N ARG A 19 10.42 7.13 -11.42
CA ARG A 19 11.09 7.40 -10.13
C ARG A 19 10.87 8.84 -9.67
N ALA A 20 11.13 9.82 -10.52
CA ALA A 20 10.99 11.23 -10.20
C ALA A 20 9.55 11.63 -9.82
N GLU A 21 8.55 11.03 -10.46
CA GLU A 21 7.14 11.24 -10.13
C GLU A 21 6.78 10.66 -8.76
N LEU A 22 7.24 9.44 -8.44
CA LEU A 22 7.01 8.83 -7.12
C LEU A 22 7.74 9.60 -6.01
N GLU A 23 9.00 9.97 -6.20
CA GLU A 23 9.77 10.81 -5.27
C GLU A 23 9.09 12.17 -5.03
N TYR A 24 8.53 12.78 -6.09
CA TYR A 24 7.77 14.01 -5.97
C TYR A 24 6.51 13.81 -5.11
N LEU A 25 5.72 12.74 -5.34
CA LEU A 25 4.52 12.45 -4.55
C LEU A 25 4.87 12.19 -3.08
N ILE A 26 5.97 11.48 -2.80
CA ILE A 26 6.47 11.25 -1.44
C ILE A 26 6.87 12.59 -0.78
N GLY A 27 7.61 13.44 -1.48
CA GLY A 27 8.00 14.76 -0.98
C GLY A 27 6.81 15.69 -0.74
N LEU A 28 5.82 15.70 -1.65
CA LEU A 28 4.57 16.42 -1.47
C LEU A 28 3.77 15.92 -0.26
N SER A 29 3.78 14.61 -0.04
CA SER A 29 3.14 13.99 1.12
C SER A 29 3.73 14.47 2.44
N ALA A 30 5.07 14.52 2.54
CA ALA A 30 5.78 15.06 3.69
C ALA A 30 5.43 16.54 3.93
N HIS A 31 5.34 17.33 2.87
CA HIS A 31 4.92 18.75 2.94
C HIS A 31 3.48 18.89 3.47
N LEU A 32 2.53 18.13 2.92
CA LEU A 32 1.12 18.17 3.35
C LEU A 32 0.94 17.64 4.78
N LYS A 33 1.79 16.71 5.21
CA LYS A 33 1.87 16.26 6.60
C LYS A 33 2.31 17.40 7.54
N ASP A 34 3.35 18.14 7.15
CA ASP A 34 3.81 19.32 7.92
C ASP A 34 2.73 20.39 8.01
N LEU A 35 2.06 20.73 6.90
CA LEU A 35 0.95 21.68 6.91
C LEU A 35 -0.15 21.27 7.90
N LYS A 36 -0.56 20.00 7.88
CA LYS A 36 -1.57 19.49 8.81
C LYS A 36 -1.10 19.57 10.26
N LYS A 37 0.12 19.15 10.57
CA LYS A 37 0.71 19.22 11.92
C LYS A 37 0.78 20.66 12.46
N ARG A 38 0.95 21.63 11.58
CA ARG A 38 1.01 23.06 11.90
C ARG A 38 -0.35 23.76 11.84
N ASN A 39 -1.45 23.02 11.59
CA ASN A 39 -2.80 23.54 11.39
C ASN A 39 -2.88 24.62 10.29
N ILE A 40 -2.12 24.45 9.21
CA ILE A 40 -2.18 25.33 8.02
C ILE A 40 -3.17 24.70 7.04
N GLU A 41 -4.22 25.45 6.69
CA GLU A 41 -5.22 25.05 5.70
C GLU A 41 -4.59 24.88 4.31
N HIS A 42 -5.03 23.84 3.60
CA HIS A 42 -4.50 23.50 2.27
C HIS A 42 -5.61 22.92 1.37
N HIS A 43 -6.62 23.73 1.08
CA HIS A 43 -7.86 23.34 0.38
C HIS A 43 -7.66 23.25 -1.14
N TYR A 44 -6.75 22.40 -1.63
CA TYR A 44 -6.45 22.25 -3.05
C TYR A 44 -7.60 21.63 -3.87
N LEU A 45 -8.59 21.01 -3.21
CA LEU A 45 -9.78 20.40 -3.82
C LEU A 45 -11.07 21.11 -3.40
N ALA A 46 -11.03 22.38 -3.05
CA ALA A 46 -12.21 23.14 -2.64
C ALA A 46 -13.35 23.00 -3.66
N GLY A 47 -14.54 22.56 -3.19
CA GLY A 47 -15.74 22.38 -4.00
C GLY A 47 -15.77 21.12 -4.87
N LYS A 48 -14.80 20.20 -4.73
CA LYS A 48 -14.79 18.91 -5.42
C LYS A 48 -15.58 17.86 -4.67
N ASN A 49 -16.20 16.93 -5.41
CA ASN A 49 -16.89 15.77 -4.88
C ASN A 49 -16.15 14.50 -5.26
N ILE A 50 -15.88 13.62 -4.30
CA ILE A 50 -15.08 12.42 -4.48
C ILE A 50 -15.93 11.19 -4.16
N ALA A 51 -16.06 10.25 -5.10
CA ALA A 51 -16.67 8.96 -4.84
C ALA A 51 -15.66 8.01 -4.18
N LEU A 52 -16.03 7.40 -3.06
CA LEU A 52 -15.26 6.35 -2.40
C LEU A 52 -15.98 5.01 -2.61
N LEU A 53 -15.55 4.27 -3.65
CA LEU A 53 -16.22 3.09 -4.18
C LEU A 53 -15.59 1.81 -3.63
N PHE A 54 -16.30 1.10 -2.74
CA PHE A 54 -15.79 -0.04 -1.99
C PHE A 54 -16.54 -1.33 -2.30
N GLN A 55 -15.87 -2.31 -2.89
CA GLN A 55 -16.33 -3.71 -2.95
C GLN A 55 -15.86 -4.53 -1.74
N LYS A 56 -14.72 -4.17 -1.16
CA LYS A 56 -14.15 -4.75 0.07
C LYS A 56 -14.18 -3.72 1.20
N THR A 57 -14.58 -4.12 2.39
CA THR A 57 -14.55 -3.24 3.56
C THR A 57 -13.12 -2.85 3.93
N SER A 58 -12.93 -1.66 4.47
CA SER A 58 -11.65 -1.21 5.01
C SER A 58 -11.82 -0.03 5.96
N THR A 59 -11.30 -0.17 7.17
CA THR A 59 -11.25 0.94 8.13
C THR A 59 -10.24 2.00 7.71
N ARG A 60 -9.00 1.59 7.41
CA ARG A 60 -7.88 2.50 7.13
C ARG A 60 -8.02 3.24 5.80
N THR A 61 -8.29 2.53 4.72
CA THR A 61 -8.45 3.17 3.40
C THR A 61 -9.62 4.15 3.41
N ARG A 62 -10.78 3.75 3.99
CA ARG A 62 -11.93 4.64 4.12
C ARG A 62 -11.60 5.88 4.94
N ALA A 63 -11.04 5.70 6.15
CA ALA A 63 -10.67 6.82 7.01
C ALA A 63 -9.64 7.75 6.35
N ALA A 64 -8.61 7.18 5.70
CA ALA A 64 -7.56 7.95 5.05
C ALA A 64 -8.09 8.79 3.88
N PHE A 65 -8.88 8.22 2.96
CA PHE A 65 -9.48 8.97 1.85
C PHE A 65 -10.50 9.99 2.32
N THR A 66 -11.36 9.63 3.28
CA THR A 66 -12.33 10.57 3.84
C THR A 66 -11.64 11.78 4.47
N THR A 67 -10.66 11.54 5.35
CA THR A 67 -9.93 12.63 6.02
C THR A 67 -9.09 13.44 5.05
N ALA A 68 -8.42 12.77 4.09
CA ALA A 68 -7.63 13.43 3.06
C ALA A 68 -8.50 14.36 2.19
N ALA A 69 -9.68 13.92 1.75
CA ALA A 69 -10.61 14.73 0.98
C ALA A 69 -11.08 15.95 1.76
N ILE A 70 -11.48 15.76 3.03
CA ILE A 70 -11.93 16.85 3.90
C ILE A 70 -10.80 17.87 4.13
N ASP A 71 -9.58 17.44 4.45
CA ASP A 71 -8.43 18.31 4.65
C ASP A 71 -8.13 19.16 3.37
N LEU A 72 -8.37 18.58 2.20
CA LEU A 72 -8.21 19.26 0.91
C LEU A 72 -9.42 20.12 0.51
N GLY A 73 -10.47 20.21 1.33
CA GLY A 73 -11.68 21.00 1.07
C GLY A 73 -12.68 20.33 0.12
N ALA A 74 -12.54 19.04 -0.13
CA ALA A 74 -13.45 18.24 -0.94
C ALA A 74 -14.54 17.57 -0.08
N HIS A 75 -15.61 17.10 -0.75
CA HIS A 75 -16.67 16.31 -0.15
C HIS A 75 -16.55 14.83 -0.55
N PRO A 76 -16.21 13.91 0.37
CA PRO A 76 -16.17 12.48 0.09
C PRO A 76 -17.55 11.83 0.30
N GLU A 77 -17.98 11.02 -0.67
CA GLU A 77 -19.20 10.18 -0.56
C GLU A 77 -18.82 8.71 -0.58
N TYR A 78 -19.19 7.99 0.47
CA TYR A 78 -18.93 6.56 0.59
C TYR A 78 -20.00 5.73 -0.11
N LEU A 79 -19.58 4.90 -1.06
CA LEU A 79 -20.39 3.99 -1.84
C LEU A 79 -19.95 2.54 -1.57
N GLY A 80 -20.57 1.90 -0.58
CA GLY A 80 -20.23 0.54 -0.16
C GLY A 80 -20.84 -0.54 -1.07
N ALA A 81 -20.37 -1.77 -0.95
CA ALA A 81 -20.79 -2.91 -1.78
C ALA A 81 -22.30 -3.20 -1.75
N ASN A 82 -23.00 -2.78 -0.68
CA ASN A 82 -24.45 -2.93 -0.55
C ASN A 82 -25.24 -1.73 -1.10
N ASP A 83 -24.55 -0.61 -1.34
CA ASP A 83 -25.16 0.65 -1.79
C ASP A 83 -25.12 0.79 -3.32
N ILE A 84 -24.33 -0.04 -4.00
CA ILE A 84 -24.04 0.05 -5.43
C ILE A 84 -24.48 -1.18 -6.21
N GLN A 85 -24.70 -1.00 -7.51
CA GLN A 85 -25.10 -2.07 -8.43
C GLN A 85 -23.93 -2.61 -9.27
N LEU A 86 -22.71 -2.09 -9.08
CA LEU A 86 -21.52 -2.45 -9.81
C LEU A 86 -21.27 -3.96 -9.84
N GLY A 87 -21.16 -4.53 -11.05
CA GLY A 87 -20.96 -5.95 -11.25
C GLY A 87 -22.17 -6.85 -10.93
N LYS A 88 -23.31 -6.27 -10.52
CA LYS A 88 -24.55 -7.00 -10.21
C LYS A 88 -25.65 -6.72 -11.24
N LYS A 89 -26.09 -5.48 -11.35
CA LYS A 89 -27.12 -5.03 -12.29
C LYS A 89 -26.59 -3.97 -13.26
N GLU A 90 -25.39 -3.50 -13.06
CA GLU A 90 -24.76 -2.47 -13.86
C GLU A 90 -23.33 -2.88 -14.21
N SER A 91 -22.91 -2.63 -15.44
CA SER A 91 -21.54 -2.88 -15.89
C SER A 91 -20.57 -1.89 -15.27
N THR A 92 -19.27 -2.23 -15.27
CA THR A 92 -18.22 -1.30 -14.83
C THR A 92 -18.20 -0.04 -15.69
N GLU A 93 -18.35 -0.19 -17.01
CA GLU A 93 -18.41 0.93 -17.96
C GLU A 93 -19.58 1.88 -17.69
N ASP A 94 -20.79 1.35 -17.47
CA ASP A 94 -21.97 2.18 -17.19
C ASP A 94 -21.84 2.91 -15.84
N THR A 95 -21.42 2.20 -14.80
CA THR A 95 -21.13 2.80 -13.49
C THR A 95 -20.08 3.91 -13.60
N ALA A 96 -18.97 3.66 -14.32
CA ALA A 96 -17.94 4.64 -14.54
C ALA A 96 -18.47 5.92 -15.22
N LYS A 97 -19.24 5.76 -16.30
CA LYS A 97 -19.86 6.90 -17.02
C LYS A 97 -20.84 7.70 -16.18
N VAL A 98 -21.59 7.05 -15.30
CA VAL A 98 -22.51 7.72 -14.37
C VAL A 98 -21.73 8.47 -13.30
N LEU A 99 -20.82 7.79 -12.59
CA LEU A 99 -20.08 8.40 -11.50
C LEU A 99 -19.18 9.54 -12.00
N GLY A 100 -18.53 9.39 -13.16
CA GLY A 100 -17.69 10.43 -13.75
C GLY A 100 -18.45 11.70 -14.19
N ARG A 101 -19.79 11.66 -14.26
CA ARG A 101 -20.65 12.86 -14.49
C ARG A 101 -21.14 13.49 -13.20
N MET A 102 -21.02 12.82 -12.06
CA MET A 102 -21.50 13.29 -10.77
C MET A 102 -20.35 13.69 -9.84
N PHE A 103 -19.19 13.02 -9.98
CA PHE A 103 -18.02 13.21 -9.14
C PHE A 103 -16.84 13.74 -9.95
N ASP A 104 -15.92 14.40 -9.27
CA ASP A 104 -14.70 14.96 -9.87
C ASP A 104 -13.53 13.94 -9.84
N GLY A 105 -13.61 12.92 -9.00
CA GLY A 105 -12.63 11.83 -8.88
C GLY A 105 -13.24 10.62 -8.18
N ILE A 106 -12.65 9.45 -8.41
CA ILE A 106 -13.15 8.17 -7.89
C ILE A 106 -12.02 7.41 -7.21
N GLU A 107 -12.19 7.08 -5.94
CA GLU A 107 -11.40 6.03 -5.29
C GLU A 107 -12.09 4.69 -5.50
N PHE A 108 -11.31 3.65 -5.76
CA PHE A 108 -11.80 2.29 -5.89
C PHE A 108 -11.00 1.34 -5.01
N ARG A 109 -11.71 0.57 -4.18
CA ARG A 109 -11.16 -0.56 -3.44
C ARG A 109 -11.96 -1.81 -3.73
N GLY A 110 -11.34 -2.79 -4.38
CA GLY A 110 -12.03 -3.99 -4.82
C GLY A 110 -11.12 -5.19 -5.02
N PHE A 111 -11.52 -6.05 -5.94
CA PHE A 111 -10.82 -7.29 -6.28
C PHE A 111 -9.99 -7.12 -7.56
N SER A 112 -10.63 -6.84 -8.66
CA SER A 112 -10.06 -6.90 -10.00
C SER A 112 -9.30 -5.62 -10.37
N GLN A 113 -8.05 -5.78 -10.79
CA GLN A 113 -7.26 -4.68 -11.39
C GLN A 113 -7.91 -4.18 -12.68
N ARG A 114 -8.42 -5.08 -13.52
CA ARG A 114 -9.13 -4.71 -14.74
C ARG A 114 -10.33 -3.80 -14.46
N MET A 115 -11.05 -4.02 -13.37
CA MET A 115 -12.20 -3.18 -13.02
C MET A 115 -11.80 -1.74 -12.69
N VAL A 116 -10.71 -1.53 -11.97
CA VAL A 116 -10.23 -0.16 -11.67
C VAL A 116 -9.68 0.51 -12.93
N GLU A 117 -9.10 -0.25 -13.85
CA GLU A 117 -8.65 0.25 -15.16
C GLU A 117 -9.84 0.65 -16.04
N GLU A 118 -10.89 -0.15 -16.11
CA GLU A 118 -12.15 0.20 -16.81
C GLU A 118 -12.81 1.45 -16.20
N LEU A 119 -12.83 1.57 -14.86
CA LEU A 119 -13.31 2.79 -14.20
C LEU A 119 -12.51 4.02 -14.67
N ALA A 120 -11.19 3.91 -14.75
CA ALA A 120 -10.33 5.01 -15.22
C ALA A 120 -10.55 5.33 -16.70
N GLU A 121 -10.72 4.31 -17.55
CA GLU A 121 -10.94 4.47 -18.98
C GLU A 121 -12.26 5.19 -19.29
N PHE A 122 -13.35 4.82 -18.61
CA PHE A 122 -14.69 5.26 -18.98
C PHE A 122 -15.28 6.39 -18.14
N SER A 123 -14.71 6.71 -16.97
CA SER A 123 -15.26 7.76 -16.10
C SER A 123 -14.99 9.18 -16.60
N GLY A 124 -13.86 9.41 -17.26
CA GLY A 124 -13.40 10.74 -17.67
C GLY A 124 -12.89 11.63 -16.53
N VAL A 125 -12.70 11.06 -15.33
CA VAL A 125 -12.13 11.70 -14.14
C VAL A 125 -10.97 10.87 -13.57
N PRO A 126 -10.06 11.43 -12.77
CA PRO A 126 -9.02 10.64 -12.11
C PRO A 126 -9.59 9.54 -11.24
N VAL A 127 -9.01 8.34 -11.35
CA VAL A 127 -9.33 7.18 -10.52
C VAL A 127 -8.10 6.79 -9.70
N TRP A 128 -8.30 6.52 -8.41
CA TRP A 128 -7.24 6.13 -7.49
C TRP A 128 -7.50 4.73 -6.94
N ASN A 129 -6.53 3.86 -7.13
CA ASN A 129 -6.59 2.47 -6.65
C ASN A 129 -6.29 2.42 -5.15
N GLY A 130 -7.31 2.22 -4.34
CA GLY A 130 -7.19 2.02 -2.90
C GLY A 130 -6.67 0.64 -2.52
N LEU A 131 -6.95 -0.37 -3.33
CA LEU A 131 -6.41 -1.75 -3.33
C LEU A 131 -7.15 -2.59 -4.38
N THR A 132 -6.39 -3.41 -5.09
CA THR A 132 -6.89 -4.57 -5.84
C THR A 132 -6.15 -5.85 -5.41
N ASP A 133 -6.48 -7.00 -5.98
CA ASP A 133 -5.77 -8.25 -5.70
C ASP A 133 -4.33 -8.24 -6.25
N GLU A 134 -4.02 -7.35 -7.20
CA GLU A 134 -2.70 -7.26 -7.84
C GLU A 134 -1.82 -6.15 -7.25
N TRP A 135 -2.41 -4.97 -6.91
CA TRP A 135 -1.67 -3.77 -6.53
C TRP A 135 -2.28 -3.05 -5.32
N HIS A 136 -1.40 -2.41 -4.52
CA HIS A 136 -1.80 -1.53 -3.43
C HIS A 136 -1.02 -0.20 -3.45
N PRO A 137 -1.16 0.63 -4.51
CA PRO A 137 -0.25 1.75 -4.77
C PRO A 137 -0.29 2.84 -3.70
N THR A 138 -1.46 3.12 -3.12
CA THR A 138 -1.57 4.13 -2.04
C THR A 138 -0.92 3.69 -0.73
N GLN A 139 -0.74 2.38 -0.52
CA GLN A 139 0.04 1.85 0.61
C GLN A 139 1.53 2.10 0.37
N MET A 140 2.03 1.84 -0.82
CA MET A 140 3.45 1.96 -1.14
C MET A 140 4.00 3.36 -0.90
N LEU A 141 3.28 4.39 -1.33
CA LEU A 141 3.71 5.76 -1.05
C LEU A 141 3.86 6.03 0.46
N ALA A 142 2.95 5.47 1.29
CA ALA A 142 3.01 5.62 2.74
C ALA A 142 4.18 4.84 3.35
N ASP A 143 4.46 3.66 2.83
CA ASP A 143 5.55 2.80 3.28
C ASP A 143 6.89 3.48 3.02
N TYR A 144 7.12 3.91 1.78
CA TYR A 144 8.38 4.58 1.41
C TYR A 144 8.52 5.99 2.00
N LEU A 145 7.41 6.70 2.25
CA LEU A 145 7.45 7.93 3.07
C LEU A 145 7.92 7.61 4.49
N THR A 146 7.40 6.55 5.11
CA THR A 146 7.79 6.14 6.47
C THR A 146 9.26 5.74 6.52
N VAL A 147 9.74 5.00 5.52
CA VAL A 147 11.17 4.66 5.38
C VAL A 147 12.00 5.92 5.26
N GLN A 148 11.62 6.85 4.38
CA GLN A 148 12.33 8.12 4.19
C GLN A 148 12.36 8.98 5.46
N GLU A 149 11.27 9.03 6.23
CA GLU A 149 11.21 9.76 7.50
C GLU A 149 12.15 9.20 8.57
N ASN A 150 12.42 7.88 8.56
CA ASN A 150 13.30 7.25 9.54
C ASN A 150 14.78 7.28 9.11
N PHE A 151 15.08 7.17 7.82
CA PHE A 151 16.47 7.06 7.33
C PHE A 151 16.97 8.29 6.58
N GLY A 152 16.10 9.25 6.24
CA GLY A 152 16.46 10.44 5.47
C GLY A 152 16.75 10.19 3.98
N ARG A 153 16.68 8.95 3.52
CA ARG A 153 16.93 8.52 2.14
C ARG A 153 16.12 7.26 1.83
N LEU A 154 16.07 6.89 0.55
CA LEU A 154 15.52 5.61 0.09
C LEU A 154 16.58 4.76 -0.59
N GLU A 155 17.31 5.35 -1.54
CA GLU A 155 18.30 4.64 -2.34
C GLU A 155 19.32 3.86 -1.51
N GLY A 156 19.54 2.60 -1.88
CA GLY A 156 20.48 1.69 -1.27
C GLY A 156 20.09 1.13 0.09
N LEU A 157 18.88 1.45 0.62
CA LEU A 157 18.33 0.74 1.77
C LEU A 157 17.86 -0.65 1.37
N THR A 158 17.82 -1.58 2.33
CA THR A 158 17.34 -2.95 2.11
C THR A 158 16.04 -3.18 2.89
N LEU A 159 14.97 -3.42 2.15
CA LEU A 159 13.66 -3.81 2.68
C LEU A 159 13.44 -5.30 2.45
N VAL A 160 13.10 -6.03 3.52
CA VAL A 160 12.80 -7.46 3.47
C VAL A 160 11.32 -7.68 3.74
N TYR A 161 10.61 -8.22 2.76
CA TYR A 161 9.24 -8.68 2.95
C TYR A 161 9.24 -10.15 3.37
N CYS A 162 8.56 -10.48 4.46
CA CYS A 162 8.48 -11.81 5.05
C CYS A 162 7.05 -12.35 4.96
N GLY A 163 6.83 -13.47 4.27
CA GLY A 163 5.50 -14.08 4.20
C GLY A 163 5.09 -14.53 2.79
N ASP A 164 3.83 -14.26 2.38
CA ASP A 164 3.32 -14.61 1.07
C ASP A 164 3.83 -13.64 0.00
N GLY A 165 4.85 -14.07 -0.76
CA GLY A 165 5.47 -13.27 -1.81
C GLY A 165 4.59 -13.04 -3.04
N ARG A 166 3.40 -13.66 -3.15
CA ARG A 166 2.46 -13.48 -4.27
C ARG A 166 1.33 -12.49 -3.98
N ASN A 167 1.25 -11.97 -2.77
CA ASN A 167 0.19 -11.03 -2.46
C ASN A 167 0.44 -9.64 -3.09
N ASN A 168 -0.60 -8.81 -3.14
CA ASN A 168 -0.55 -7.48 -3.74
C ASN A 168 0.44 -6.53 -3.04
N VAL A 169 0.65 -6.67 -1.73
CA VAL A 169 1.61 -5.85 -0.98
C VAL A 169 3.04 -6.23 -1.36
N ALA A 170 3.34 -7.54 -1.46
CA ALA A 170 4.65 -8.01 -1.91
C ALA A 170 4.95 -7.54 -3.34
N ASN A 171 3.98 -7.67 -4.28
CA ASN A 171 4.11 -7.17 -5.65
C ASN A 171 4.44 -5.67 -5.68
N SER A 172 3.64 -4.89 -4.97
CA SER A 172 3.79 -3.44 -4.92
C SER A 172 5.09 -3.01 -4.27
N LEU A 173 5.52 -3.65 -3.16
CA LEU A 173 6.80 -3.37 -2.50
C LEU A 173 7.98 -3.66 -3.44
N LEU A 174 7.94 -4.81 -4.11
CA LEU A 174 8.99 -5.24 -5.02
C LEU A 174 9.18 -4.26 -6.19
N VAL A 175 8.08 -3.91 -6.85
CA VAL A 175 8.12 -3.01 -8.01
C VAL A 175 8.46 -1.57 -7.61
N THR A 176 7.82 -1.04 -6.55
CA THR A 176 8.09 0.33 -6.08
C THR A 176 9.51 0.49 -5.57
N GLY A 177 10.02 -0.50 -4.81
CA GLY A 177 11.41 -0.49 -4.35
C GLY A 177 12.39 -0.49 -5.51
N ALA A 178 12.15 -1.35 -6.51
CA ALA A 178 12.96 -1.38 -7.72
C ALA A 178 12.99 -0.03 -8.46
N ILE A 179 11.85 0.67 -8.56
CA ILE A 179 11.79 2.01 -9.16
C ILE A 179 12.58 3.03 -8.34
N LEU A 180 12.45 3.01 -7.02
CA LEU A 180 13.04 4.00 -6.10
C LEU A 180 14.51 3.74 -5.74
N GLY A 181 15.10 2.64 -6.22
CA GLY A 181 16.49 2.27 -5.90
C GLY A 181 16.66 1.66 -4.52
N VAL A 182 15.58 1.11 -3.94
CA VAL A 182 15.59 0.34 -2.69
C VAL A 182 15.81 -1.14 -3.02
N ASN A 183 16.74 -1.79 -2.34
CA ASN A 183 16.91 -3.24 -2.45
C ASN A 183 15.71 -3.92 -1.80
N VAL A 184 15.08 -4.85 -2.51
CA VAL A 184 13.92 -5.58 -1.99
C VAL A 184 14.21 -7.07 -1.97
N HIS A 185 14.15 -7.64 -0.77
CA HIS A 185 14.28 -9.07 -0.57
C HIS A 185 12.89 -9.66 -0.24
N ILE A 186 12.53 -10.74 -0.90
CA ILE A 186 11.31 -11.52 -0.62
C ILE A 186 11.73 -12.80 0.10
N PHE A 187 11.47 -12.85 1.40
CA PHE A 187 11.65 -14.02 2.24
C PHE A 187 10.33 -14.78 2.34
N SER A 188 10.20 -15.82 1.51
CA SER A 188 8.95 -16.54 1.28
C SER A 188 9.23 -18.01 0.99
N PRO A 189 8.27 -18.95 1.25
CA PRO A 189 8.39 -20.30 0.75
C PRO A 189 8.31 -20.31 -0.79
N LYS A 190 9.00 -21.25 -1.42
CA LYS A 190 9.10 -21.35 -2.88
C LYS A 190 7.74 -21.42 -3.58
N GLU A 191 6.76 -22.06 -2.96
CA GLU A 191 5.40 -22.17 -3.46
C GLU A 191 4.67 -20.82 -3.51
N LEU A 192 5.17 -19.84 -2.77
CA LEU A 192 4.62 -18.48 -2.67
C LEU A 192 5.61 -17.40 -3.14
N PHE A 193 6.57 -17.74 -3.99
CA PHE A 193 7.40 -16.75 -4.65
C PHE A 193 6.55 -15.86 -5.56
N PRO A 194 6.90 -14.59 -5.76
CA PRO A 194 6.21 -13.73 -6.70
C PRO A 194 6.09 -14.36 -8.09
N GLU A 195 5.01 -14.03 -8.80
CA GLU A 195 4.84 -14.49 -10.19
C GLU A 195 5.99 -13.96 -11.06
N GLN A 196 6.43 -14.79 -12.02
CA GLN A 196 7.59 -14.49 -12.86
C GLN A 196 7.47 -13.14 -13.58
N GLU A 197 6.26 -12.77 -14.03
CA GLU A 197 6.01 -11.49 -14.71
C GLU A 197 6.29 -10.28 -13.79
N ILE A 198 5.98 -10.40 -12.50
CA ILE A 198 6.25 -9.34 -11.50
C ILE A 198 7.75 -9.23 -11.24
N VAL A 199 8.44 -10.37 -11.15
CA VAL A 199 9.91 -10.40 -10.97
C VAL A 199 10.60 -9.74 -12.17
N GLU A 200 10.25 -10.11 -13.40
CA GLU A 200 10.82 -9.55 -14.63
C GLU A 200 10.56 -8.04 -14.75
N LEU A 201 9.35 -7.60 -14.37
CA LEU A 201 9.01 -6.18 -14.33
C LEU A 201 9.90 -5.41 -13.34
N ALA A 202 10.04 -5.94 -12.12
CA ALA A 202 10.87 -5.32 -11.08
C ALA A 202 12.36 -5.32 -11.44
N GLU A 203 12.88 -6.42 -12.02
CA GLU A 203 14.25 -6.48 -12.52
C GLU A 203 14.52 -5.47 -13.65
N GLY A 204 13.51 -5.17 -14.47
CA GLY A 204 13.58 -4.11 -15.47
C GLY A 204 13.86 -2.76 -14.84
N PHE A 205 13.10 -2.37 -13.83
CA PHE A 205 13.30 -1.12 -13.08
C PHE A 205 14.61 -1.14 -12.26
N ALA A 206 14.95 -2.27 -11.66
CA ALA A 206 16.17 -2.41 -10.86
C ALA A 206 17.44 -2.17 -11.70
N LYS A 207 17.46 -2.58 -12.97
CA LYS A 207 18.59 -2.30 -13.89
C LYS A 207 18.80 -0.80 -14.12
N GLU A 208 17.72 -0.01 -14.09
CA GLU A 208 17.80 1.45 -14.25
C GLU A 208 18.16 2.17 -12.97
N SER A 209 17.62 1.73 -11.84
CA SER A 209 17.77 2.38 -10.53
C SER A 209 19.01 1.93 -9.75
N GLY A 210 19.58 0.77 -10.09
CA GLY A 210 20.67 0.13 -9.34
C GLY A 210 20.22 -0.66 -8.13
N ALA A 211 18.90 -0.88 -7.94
CA ALA A 211 18.35 -1.70 -6.86
C ALA A 211 18.75 -3.18 -7.04
N HIS A 212 18.88 -3.89 -5.91
CA HIS A 212 19.09 -5.34 -5.89
C HIS A 212 17.81 -6.05 -5.46
N ILE A 213 17.45 -7.12 -6.19
CA ILE A 213 16.30 -7.99 -5.88
C ILE A 213 16.82 -9.35 -5.46
N LEU A 214 16.32 -9.86 -4.33
CA LEU A 214 16.60 -11.20 -3.83
C LEU A 214 15.28 -11.91 -3.49
N ILE A 215 15.11 -13.14 -3.93
CA ILE A 215 13.96 -13.99 -3.60
C ILE A 215 14.53 -15.28 -3.04
N THR A 216 14.26 -15.58 -1.78
CA THR A 216 14.92 -16.70 -1.08
C THR A 216 14.05 -17.29 0.03
N GLU A 217 14.32 -18.57 0.34
CA GLU A 217 13.80 -19.27 1.52
C GLU A 217 14.76 -19.21 2.71
N ASP A 218 15.98 -18.68 2.51
CA ASP A 218 17.02 -18.60 3.54
C ASP A 218 16.90 -17.30 4.33
N ALA A 219 16.58 -17.44 5.63
CA ALA A 219 16.42 -16.30 6.52
C ALA A 219 17.70 -15.48 6.71
N ASP A 220 18.86 -16.15 6.82
CA ASP A 220 20.13 -15.48 7.06
C ASP A 220 20.56 -14.66 5.83
N GLU A 221 20.29 -15.19 4.62
CA GLU A 221 20.54 -14.48 3.37
C GLU A 221 19.57 -13.30 3.20
N ALA A 222 18.27 -13.53 3.51
CA ALA A 222 17.23 -12.52 3.32
C ALA A 222 17.44 -11.28 4.19
N VAL A 223 17.71 -11.45 5.49
CA VAL A 223 17.67 -10.33 6.46
C VAL A 223 19.02 -9.72 6.79
N LYS A 224 20.13 -10.26 6.29
CA LYS A 224 21.46 -9.73 6.60
C LYS A 224 21.58 -8.26 6.19
N GLY A 225 21.79 -7.39 7.18
CA GLY A 225 21.94 -5.95 6.96
C GLY A 225 20.64 -5.25 6.53
N ALA A 226 19.48 -5.86 6.79
CA ALA A 226 18.19 -5.25 6.49
C ALA A 226 17.98 -3.97 7.28
N ASP A 227 17.47 -2.94 6.61
CA ASP A 227 17.02 -1.68 7.22
C ASP A 227 15.55 -1.76 7.62
N VAL A 228 14.75 -2.49 6.86
CA VAL A 228 13.30 -2.62 7.04
C VAL A 228 12.88 -4.08 7.00
N LEU A 229 12.17 -4.55 8.02
CA LEU A 229 11.39 -5.78 7.95
C LEU A 229 9.92 -5.44 7.75
N TYR A 230 9.29 -6.10 6.80
CA TYR A 230 7.89 -5.90 6.45
C TYR A 230 7.16 -7.25 6.42
N THR A 231 5.92 -7.29 6.92
CA THR A 231 5.05 -8.46 6.74
C THR A 231 3.60 -8.04 6.56
N ASP A 232 2.79 -8.96 6.09
CA ASP A 232 1.34 -8.83 5.96
C ASP A 232 0.67 -10.13 6.40
N VAL A 233 -0.64 -10.10 6.56
CA VAL A 233 -1.43 -11.26 7.00
C VAL A 233 -1.17 -12.50 6.14
N TRP A 234 -1.10 -13.67 6.77
CA TRP A 234 -0.87 -14.94 6.07
C TRP A 234 -2.07 -15.44 5.29
N VAL A 235 -3.27 -15.04 5.71
CA VAL A 235 -4.53 -15.45 5.11
C VAL A 235 -5.29 -14.19 4.69
N SER A 236 -5.43 -14.01 3.39
CA SER A 236 -6.17 -12.90 2.81
C SER A 236 -7.69 -13.11 2.94
N MET A 237 -8.45 -12.03 2.87
CA MET A 237 -9.91 -12.10 2.85
C MET A 237 -10.39 -12.96 1.66
N GLY A 238 -11.17 -14.02 1.97
CA GLY A 238 -11.69 -14.98 0.99
C GLY A 238 -10.89 -16.27 0.88
N GLU A 239 -9.81 -16.44 1.68
CA GLU A 239 -8.98 -17.65 1.72
C GLU A 239 -9.05 -18.37 3.09
N GLU A 240 -10.10 -18.10 3.89
CA GLU A 240 -10.24 -18.64 5.26
C GLU A 240 -10.30 -20.18 5.30
N ASP A 241 -10.72 -20.80 4.21
CA ASP A 241 -10.73 -22.28 4.03
C ASP A 241 -9.32 -22.88 3.96
N LYS A 242 -8.31 -22.11 3.58
CA LYS A 242 -6.90 -22.53 3.50
C LYS A 242 -6.09 -22.23 4.76
N PHE A 243 -6.74 -21.79 5.83
CA PHE A 243 -6.07 -21.27 7.02
C PHE A 243 -4.97 -22.18 7.58
N ALA A 244 -5.30 -23.46 7.85
CA ALA A 244 -4.36 -24.40 8.45
C ALA A 244 -3.13 -24.68 7.55
N GLU A 245 -3.35 -24.76 6.24
CA GLU A 245 -2.27 -24.93 5.25
C GLU A 245 -1.37 -23.71 5.22
N ARG A 246 -1.95 -22.51 5.14
CA ARG A 246 -1.21 -21.24 5.12
C ARG A 246 -0.38 -21.03 6.37
N VAL A 247 -0.96 -21.29 7.56
CA VAL A 247 -0.22 -21.18 8.82
C VAL A 247 0.96 -22.13 8.88
N ALA A 248 0.76 -23.40 8.48
CA ALA A 248 1.84 -24.39 8.49
C ALA A 248 2.99 -24.00 7.54
N LEU A 249 2.65 -23.49 6.35
CA LEU A 249 3.60 -23.08 5.32
C LEU A 249 4.36 -21.80 5.71
N LEU A 250 3.68 -20.82 6.30
CA LEU A 250 4.23 -19.49 6.55
C LEU A 250 4.85 -19.30 7.94
N LYS A 251 4.60 -20.21 8.88
CA LYS A 251 5.16 -20.13 10.23
C LYS A 251 6.69 -19.96 10.30
N PRO A 252 7.52 -20.60 9.43
CA PRO A 252 8.96 -20.34 9.39
C PRO A 252 9.35 -18.91 8.98
N TYR A 253 8.42 -18.16 8.37
CA TYR A 253 8.61 -16.80 7.83
C TYR A 253 8.03 -15.71 8.75
N GLN A 254 7.66 -16.08 9.99
CA GLN A 254 7.15 -15.14 10.99
C GLN A 254 8.21 -14.10 11.36
N VAL A 255 7.81 -12.83 11.44
CA VAL A 255 8.65 -11.78 11.97
C VAL A 255 8.64 -11.83 13.50
N ASN A 256 9.73 -12.28 14.08
CA ASN A 256 9.97 -12.42 15.51
C ASN A 256 11.31 -11.79 15.90
N MET A 257 11.61 -11.72 17.21
CA MET A 257 12.85 -11.10 17.70
C MET A 257 14.12 -11.86 17.31
N GLU A 258 14.03 -13.15 16.99
CA GLU A 258 15.17 -13.91 16.47
C GLU A 258 15.51 -13.41 15.05
N LEU A 259 14.51 -13.24 14.18
CA LEU A 259 14.70 -12.71 12.83
C LEU A 259 15.22 -11.26 12.87
N VAL A 260 14.69 -10.42 13.78
CA VAL A 260 15.17 -9.04 13.98
C VAL A 260 16.65 -9.02 14.37
N LYS A 261 17.09 -9.92 15.28
CA LYS A 261 18.49 -10.01 15.69
C LYS A 261 19.40 -10.50 14.56
N LYS A 262 18.93 -11.36 13.66
CA LYS A 262 19.70 -11.81 12.50
C LYS A 262 20.01 -10.69 11.50
N ALA A 263 19.21 -9.64 11.45
CA ALA A 263 19.49 -8.48 10.61
C ALA A 263 20.74 -7.72 11.03
N ASP A 264 21.18 -7.86 12.28
CA ASP A 264 22.39 -7.21 12.86
C ASP A 264 22.43 -5.69 12.61
N ASN A 265 21.26 -5.04 12.71
CA ASN A 265 21.08 -3.60 12.49
C ASN A 265 20.23 -3.01 13.62
N GLU A 266 20.83 -2.17 14.47
CA GLU A 266 20.15 -1.54 15.61
C GLU A 266 19.14 -0.48 15.18
N ASP A 267 19.30 0.12 13.99
CA ASP A 267 18.44 1.14 13.40
C ASP A 267 17.30 0.55 12.56
N LEU A 268 17.22 -0.78 12.46
CA LEU A 268 16.14 -1.48 11.75
C LEU A 268 14.75 -0.98 12.18
N ILE A 269 13.84 -0.85 11.23
CA ILE A 269 12.43 -0.61 11.50
C ILE A 269 11.57 -1.79 11.05
N PHE A 270 10.43 -1.97 11.75
CA PHE A 270 9.39 -2.94 11.40
C PHE A 270 8.14 -2.22 10.86
N LEU A 271 7.65 -2.66 9.71
CA LEU A 271 6.46 -2.16 9.03
C LEU A 271 5.40 -3.26 8.84
N HIS A 272 4.14 -2.86 8.81
CA HIS A 272 2.98 -3.70 8.56
C HIS A 272 1.80 -2.86 8.09
N CYS A 273 1.15 -3.24 6.99
CA CYS A 273 0.04 -2.46 6.44
C CYS A 273 -1.24 -2.48 7.31
N LEU A 274 -1.31 -3.38 8.30
CA LEU A 274 -2.44 -3.62 9.20
C LEU A 274 -3.73 -4.05 8.45
N PRO A 275 -4.60 -4.89 9.10
CA PRO A 275 -4.51 -5.37 10.50
C PRO A 275 -3.39 -6.38 10.68
N ALA A 276 -2.93 -6.61 11.91
CA ALA A 276 -1.95 -7.62 12.26
C ALA A 276 -2.54 -8.62 13.27
N PHE A 277 -2.16 -9.89 13.13
CA PHE A 277 -2.57 -10.95 14.04
C PHE A 277 -1.41 -11.34 14.97
N HIS A 278 -1.13 -10.44 15.91
CA HIS A 278 0.00 -10.54 16.84
C HIS A 278 -0.43 -10.95 18.27
N ASP A 279 -1.73 -11.00 18.55
CA ASP A 279 -2.27 -11.38 19.85
C ASP A 279 -3.70 -11.95 19.75
N THR A 280 -4.27 -12.34 20.90
CA THR A 280 -5.62 -12.87 21.03
C THR A 280 -6.66 -11.83 21.47
N ASN A 281 -6.39 -10.54 21.39
CA ASN A 281 -7.31 -9.47 21.83
C ASN A 281 -8.46 -9.20 20.86
N THR A 282 -8.46 -9.84 19.69
CA THR A 282 -9.54 -9.74 18.70
C THR A 282 -10.42 -11.00 18.73
N VAL A 283 -11.66 -10.90 18.23
CA VAL A 283 -12.53 -12.08 18.06
C VAL A 283 -11.85 -13.11 17.16
N TYR A 284 -11.30 -12.65 16.04
CA TYR A 284 -10.60 -13.52 15.08
C TYR A 284 -9.37 -14.19 15.70
N GLY A 285 -8.53 -13.45 16.45
CA GLY A 285 -7.35 -14.00 17.12
C GLY A 285 -7.72 -15.07 18.16
N LYS A 286 -8.82 -14.89 18.90
CA LYS A 286 -9.35 -15.91 19.83
C LYS A 286 -9.81 -17.16 19.11
N ASP A 287 -10.59 -16.99 18.05
CA ASP A 287 -11.11 -18.12 17.26
C ASP A 287 -9.96 -18.94 16.66
N VAL A 288 -8.90 -18.27 16.20
CA VAL A 288 -7.69 -18.90 15.66
C VAL A 288 -6.92 -19.65 16.75
N ALA A 289 -6.72 -19.03 17.91
CA ALA A 289 -6.04 -19.66 19.04
C ALA A 289 -6.81 -20.90 19.53
N GLU A 290 -8.14 -20.83 19.63
CA GLU A 290 -8.99 -21.94 20.04
C GLU A 290 -8.99 -23.09 19.01
N LYS A 291 -9.05 -22.79 17.72
CA LYS A 291 -9.17 -23.81 16.65
C LYS A 291 -7.83 -24.42 16.26
N PHE A 292 -6.76 -23.63 16.24
CA PHE A 292 -5.48 -24.01 15.66
C PHE A 292 -4.31 -23.96 16.64
N GLY A 293 -4.52 -23.47 17.88
CA GLY A 293 -3.45 -23.33 18.88
C GLY A 293 -2.38 -22.29 18.51
N VAL A 294 -2.74 -21.29 17.69
CA VAL A 294 -1.85 -20.21 17.21
C VAL A 294 -2.31 -18.88 17.79
N GLU A 295 -1.50 -18.29 18.67
CA GLU A 295 -1.80 -17.02 19.34
C GLU A 295 -1.19 -15.81 18.60
N GLU A 296 -0.07 -16.03 17.91
CA GLU A 296 0.67 -15.04 17.12
C GLU A 296 0.92 -15.60 15.72
N MET A 297 0.57 -14.85 14.68
CA MET A 297 0.70 -15.29 13.29
C MET A 297 1.92 -14.69 12.61
N GLU A 298 1.72 -13.75 11.67
CA GLU A 298 2.77 -13.20 10.81
C GLU A 298 3.83 -12.38 11.57
N VAL A 299 3.48 -11.88 12.74
CA VAL A 299 4.39 -11.13 13.63
C VAL A 299 4.09 -11.47 15.09
N THR A 300 5.14 -11.53 15.93
CA THR A 300 4.97 -11.69 17.39
C THR A 300 4.59 -10.37 18.04
N ASP A 301 3.84 -10.43 19.17
CA ASP A 301 3.47 -9.24 19.97
C ASP A 301 4.71 -8.51 20.46
N GLU A 302 5.79 -9.23 20.78
CA GLU A 302 7.08 -8.65 21.16
C GLU A 302 7.63 -7.71 20.09
N VAL A 303 7.66 -8.11 18.81
CA VAL A 303 8.12 -7.25 17.70
C VAL A 303 7.12 -6.13 17.44
N PHE A 304 5.82 -6.45 17.41
CA PHE A 304 4.75 -5.50 17.13
C PHE A 304 4.74 -4.32 18.10
N ARG A 305 5.10 -4.56 19.38
CA ARG A 305 5.18 -3.52 20.43
C ARG A 305 6.59 -3.01 20.71
N SER A 306 7.56 -3.45 19.92
CA SER A 306 8.97 -3.10 20.16
C SER A 306 9.32 -1.66 19.73
N LYS A 307 10.53 -1.25 20.08
CA LYS A 307 11.13 0.03 19.62
C LYS A 307 11.30 0.11 18.08
N TYR A 308 11.29 -1.02 17.41
CA TYR A 308 11.46 -1.11 15.95
C TYR A 308 10.17 -0.77 15.18
N ALA A 309 9.02 -0.92 15.81
CA ALA A 309 7.72 -0.76 15.16
C ALA A 309 7.45 0.68 14.70
N ARG A 310 7.01 0.82 13.41
CA ARG A 310 6.60 2.09 12.79
C ARG A 310 5.27 1.99 12.06
N HIS A 311 4.55 0.88 12.24
CA HIS A 311 3.30 0.59 11.52
C HIS A 311 2.17 1.59 11.82
N PHE A 312 2.15 2.26 12.98
CA PHE A 312 1.18 3.32 13.24
C PHE A 312 1.53 4.64 12.55
N ASP A 313 2.82 5.00 12.47
CA ASP A 313 3.30 6.13 11.68
C ASP A 313 3.04 5.88 10.19
N GLN A 314 3.28 4.66 9.73
CA GLN A 314 2.97 4.17 8.38
C GLN A 314 1.46 4.29 8.08
N ALA A 315 0.60 3.90 9.01
CA ALA A 315 -0.85 4.01 8.86
C ALA A 315 -1.31 5.49 8.81
N GLU A 316 -0.71 6.38 9.62
CA GLU A 316 -0.94 7.83 9.51
C GLU A 316 -0.54 8.36 8.13
N ASN A 317 0.63 7.94 7.63
CA ASN A 317 1.17 8.38 6.34
C ASN A 317 0.25 8.06 5.16
N ARG A 318 -0.63 7.03 5.25
CA ARG A 318 -1.66 6.75 4.25
C ARG A 318 -2.52 7.96 3.91
N MET A 319 -2.97 8.69 4.93
CA MET A 319 -3.76 9.91 4.73
C MET A 319 -2.97 10.99 3.99
N HIS A 320 -1.70 11.18 4.33
CA HIS A 320 -0.86 12.24 3.75
C HIS A 320 -0.49 11.94 2.30
N THR A 321 -0.19 10.68 1.98
CA THR A 321 0.12 10.27 0.61
C THR A 321 -1.11 10.27 -0.30
N ILE A 322 -2.26 9.88 0.21
CA ILE A 322 -3.54 10.02 -0.49
C ILE A 322 -3.85 11.50 -0.78
N LYS A 323 -3.61 12.41 0.18
CA LYS A 323 -3.73 13.86 -0.08
C LYS A 323 -2.84 14.31 -1.24
N ALA A 324 -1.58 13.87 -1.24
CA ALA A 324 -0.64 14.23 -2.30
C ALA A 324 -1.11 13.74 -3.68
N VAL A 325 -1.53 12.48 -3.78
CA VAL A 325 -2.05 11.93 -5.04
C VAL A 325 -3.28 12.69 -5.51
N MET A 326 -4.27 12.90 -4.65
CA MET A 326 -5.50 13.64 -5.03
C MET A 326 -5.20 15.10 -5.39
N ALA A 327 -4.37 15.80 -4.61
CA ALA A 327 -4.00 17.18 -4.89
C ALA A 327 -3.22 17.34 -6.21
N ALA A 328 -2.31 16.39 -6.50
CA ALA A 328 -1.51 16.42 -7.72
C ALA A 328 -2.34 16.11 -8.98
N THR A 329 -3.25 15.15 -8.90
CA THR A 329 -3.99 14.64 -10.07
C THR A 329 -5.29 15.42 -10.35
N LEU A 330 -5.92 15.99 -9.32
CA LEU A 330 -7.22 16.70 -9.43
C LEU A 330 -7.16 18.15 -8.96
N GLY A 331 -6.20 18.51 -8.11
CA GLY A 331 -6.13 19.82 -7.45
C GLY A 331 -5.71 20.95 -8.38
N ASN A 332 -5.96 22.17 -7.90
CA ASN A 332 -5.53 23.41 -8.57
C ASN A 332 -4.06 23.78 -8.23
N MET A 333 -3.20 22.78 -8.13
CA MET A 333 -1.78 22.97 -7.88
C MET A 333 -1.02 23.14 -9.20
N TYR A 334 -0.12 24.12 -9.26
CA TYR A 334 0.88 24.12 -10.30
C TYR A 334 2.03 23.20 -9.90
N ILE A 335 2.17 22.10 -10.63
CA ILE A 335 3.28 21.16 -10.47
C ILE A 335 4.14 21.28 -11.71
N PRO A 336 5.40 21.74 -11.60
CA PRO A 336 6.30 21.79 -12.75
C PRO A 336 6.53 20.38 -13.30
N LYS A 337 7.02 20.30 -14.53
CA LYS A 337 7.42 19.04 -15.15
C LYS A 337 8.56 18.44 -14.33
N VAL A 338 8.42 17.19 -13.92
CA VAL A 338 9.39 16.42 -13.13
C VAL A 338 10.30 15.64 -14.07
#